data_260c4146737e60d0c0a69bcdcd1450a1
#
_entry.id   260c4146737e60d0c0a69bcdcd1450a1
#
_cell.length_a   1.000
_cell.length_b   1.000
_cell.length_c   1.000
_cell.angle_alpha   90.00
_cell.angle_beta   90.00
_cell.angle_gamma   90.00
#
_symmetry.space_group_name_H-M   'P 1'
#
loop_
_entity.id
_entity.type
_entity.pdbx_description
1 polymer ?
#
loop_
_entity_poly.entity_id
_entity_poly.type
_entity_poly.pdbx_seq_one_letter_code
_entity_poly.pdbx_strand_id
1 'polypeptide(L)'
;MKKIILFCLALLVVGASFAQTKFSEYKIAKKISVEGEGGWDYITMDEANGLIYVSHSTAVNVVDAKSGKTVATISDLKGVHGIALAPEFNKGFITNGKDSTVTVFDLKTYASLAKVKVTGANPDAILYDLFSKKVFIYNGRTSNVTVMDAATNKIVGTIALAGKPEFSATDEKGKVYVNIEDKSEVCMINATTLKVEQTWSIKPVEEPSGLAIDNINHRLFAVTDKQMVVLDAQSGKVIATLPIGERVDGVAFDPILKRAYSANGDGTITVVQEENENTFKVFKTVPTQKGARTICVDTKTHHLYLPTAEFGETPEKTKDNPHPRPSVKPGSFVVLDIEP
;
A
#
# COMPACT_ATOMS: atom_id res chain seq x y z
N MET A 1 -2.01 -50.49 -34.31
CA MET A 1 -1.29 -49.71 -33.30
C MET A 1 -1.55 -48.23 -33.50
N LYS A 2 -2.63 -47.66 -33.00
CA LYS A 2 -2.96 -46.23 -33.00
C LYS A 2 -4.19 -46.02 -32.12
N LYS A 3 -4.08 -45.99 -30.79
CA LYS A 3 -5.11 -45.51 -29.85
C LYS A 3 -4.52 -45.47 -28.44
N ILE A 4 -3.64 -44.57 -28.14
CA ILE A 4 -3.29 -44.15 -26.75
C ILE A 4 -2.58 -42.79 -26.85
N ILE A 5 -3.21 -41.73 -27.20
CA ILE A 5 -2.74 -40.34 -26.97
C ILE A 5 -3.99 -39.41 -26.99
N LEU A 6 -4.93 -39.58 -26.08
CA LEU A 6 -6.02 -38.62 -25.95
C LEU A 6 -6.56 -38.47 -24.53
N PHE A 7 -5.81 -38.91 -23.51
CA PHE A 7 -6.32 -38.87 -22.13
C PHE A 7 -5.58 -37.92 -21.18
N CYS A 8 -4.46 -37.33 -21.61
CA CYS A 8 -3.67 -36.45 -20.74
C CYS A 8 -3.99 -34.94 -20.80
N LEU A 9 -4.80 -34.48 -21.75
CA LEU A 9 -5.08 -33.06 -21.93
C LEU A 9 -6.31 -32.56 -21.13
N ALA A 10 -7.17 -33.45 -20.66
CA ALA A 10 -8.42 -33.09 -19.96
C ALA A 10 -8.21 -32.84 -18.46
N LEU A 11 -7.13 -33.30 -17.84
CA LEU A 11 -6.88 -33.17 -16.41
C LEU A 11 -6.28 -31.81 -15.98
N LEU A 12 -5.62 -31.07 -16.90
CA LEU A 12 -5.02 -29.77 -16.60
C LEU A 12 -6.03 -28.61 -16.59
N VAL A 13 -7.15 -28.73 -17.30
CA VAL A 13 -8.18 -27.67 -17.35
C VAL A 13 -9.08 -27.67 -16.11
N VAL A 14 -9.27 -28.82 -15.47
CA VAL A 14 -10.13 -28.95 -14.28
C VAL A 14 -9.46 -28.37 -13.03
N GLY A 15 -8.13 -28.44 -12.92
CA GLY A 15 -7.40 -27.91 -11.75
C GLY A 15 -7.45 -26.38 -11.64
N ALA A 16 -7.38 -25.67 -12.76
CA ALA A 16 -7.41 -24.20 -12.78
C ALA A 16 -8.80 -23.62 -12.43
N SER A 17 -9.88 -24.31 -12.85
CA SER A 17 -11.25 -23.88 -12.51
C SER A 17 -11.60 -24.06 -11.02
N PHE A 18 -11.07 -25.07 -10.34
CA PHE A 18 -11.35 -25.29 -8.92
C PHE A 18 -10.61 -24.30 -8.00
N ALA A 19 -9.44 -23.84 -8.38
CA ALA A 19 -8.72 -22.82 -7.61
C ALA A 19 -9.44 -21.46 -7.68
N GLN A 20 -10.00 -21.09 -8.83
CA GLN A 20 -10.68 -19.81 -9.03
C GLN A 20 -12.01 -19.70 -8.29
N THR A 21 -12.70 -20.80 -8.03
CA THR A 21 -13.98 -20.80 -7.28
C THR A 21 -13.78 -20.76 -5.77
N LYS A 22 -12.61 -21.15 -5.25
CA LYS A 22 -12.34 -21.23 -3.80
C LYS A 22 -12.20 -19.85 -3.13
N PHE A 23 -11.81 -18.82 -3.87
CA PHE A 23 -11.54 -17.47 -3.37
C PHE A 23 -12.45 -16.43 -4.03
N SER A 24 -13.76 -16.63 -3.93
CA SER A 24 -14.77 -15.74 -4.57
C SER A 24 -15.66 -15.00 -3.59
N GLU A 25 -15.68 -15.42 -2.32
CA GLU A 25 -16.58 -14.93 -1.30
C GLU A 25 -15.83 -14.12 -0.25
N TYR A 26 -15.52 -12.85 -0.58
CA TYR A 26 -14.87 -11.95 0.37
C TYR A 26 -15.85 -11.52 1.47
N LYS A 27 -15.45 -11.67 2.73
CA LYS A 27 -16.23 -11.23 3.89
C LYS A 27 -15.32 -10.78 5.03
N ILE A 28 -15.84 -9.93 5.91
CA ILE A 28 -15.15 -9.59 7.15
C ILE A 28 -15.16 -10.82 8.05
N ALA A 29 -14.01 -11.48 8.18
CA ALA A 29 -13.83 -12.62 9.06
C ALA A 29 -13.66 -12.16 10.51
N LYS A 30 -12.96 -11.03 10.72
CA LYS A 30 -12.63 -10.55 12.05
C LYS A 30 -12.46 -9.02 12.06
N LYS A 31 -12.82 -8.40 13.18
CA LYS A 31 -12.43 -7.04 13.54
C LYS A 31 -11.41 -7.12 14.67
N ILE A 32 -10.18 -6.78 14.37
CA ILE A 32 -9.08 -6.82 15.32
C ILE A 32 -9.01 -5.46 16.01
N SER A 33 -9.34 -5.41 17.30
CA SER A 33 -9.24 -4.18 18.09
C SER A 33 -7.76 -3.82 18.31
N VAL A 34 -7.40 -2.57 18.06
CA VAL A 34 -6.07 -2.03 18.25
C VAL A 34 -6.15 -0.85 19.21
N GLU A 35 -5.36 -0.87 20.26
CA GLU A 35 -5.34 0.20 21.25
C GLU A 35 -4.62 1.44 20.73
N GLY A 36 -5.03 2.60 21.21
CA GLY A 36 -4.46 3.91 20.90
C GLY A 36 -5.53 4.94 20.56
N GLU A 37 -5.10 6.18 20.30
CA GLU A 37 -5.97 7.29 19.97
C GLU A 37 -5.52 8.00 18.68
N GLY A 38 -6.46 8.63 18.00
CA GLY A 38 -6.23 9.43 16.82
C GLY A 38 -6.49 8.70 15.52
N GLY A 39 -5.97 9.25 14.43
CA GLY A 39 -6.15 8.72 13.09
C GLY A 39 -5.11 7.68 12.73
N TRP A 40 -5.37 7.00 11.63
CA TRP A 40 -4.48 6.02 11.03
C TRP A 40 -4.15 6.43 9.59
N ASP A 41 -3.16 5.72 9.01
CA ASP A 41 -2.75 5.94 7.63
C ASP A 41 -2.34 4.61 6.99
N TYR A 42 -1.06 4.30 6.90
CA TYR A 42 -0.55 3.11 6.24
C TYR A 42 -0.68 1.84 7.09
N ILE A 43 -0.73 0.72 6.38
CA ILE A 43 -0.68 -0.63 6.93
C ILE A 43 0.28 -1.47 6.08
N THR A 44 1.12 -2.28 6.73
CA THR A 44 2.14 -3.09 6.06
C THR A 44 2.11 -4.52 6.61
N MET A 45 2.16 -5.50 5.71
CA MET A 45 2.21 -6.92 6.06
C MET A 45 3.65 -7.43 6.05
N ASP A 46 4.07 -8.08 7.14
CA ASP A 46 5.24 -8.96 7.21
C ASP A 46 4.77 -10.40 7.02
N GLU A 47 4.72 -10.83 5.78
CA GLU A 47 4.24 -12.18 5.44
C GLU A 47 5.14 -13.30 5.99
N ALA A 48 6.42 -13.01 6.21
CA ALA A 48 7.36 -14.03 6.72
C ALA A 48 7.02 -14.40 8.16
N ASN A 49 6.61 -13.42 8.96
CA ASN A 49 6.33 -13.57 10.38
C ASN A 49 4.82 -13.54 10.71
N GLY A 50 3.94 -13.28 9.73
CA GLY A 50 2.50 -13.15 9.94
C GLY A 50 2.12 -11.95 10.79
N LEU A 51 2.84 -10.83 10.65
CA LEU A 51 2.65 -9.62 11.43
C LEU A 51 2.14 -8.46 10.57
N ILE A 52 1.23 -7.70 11.14
CA ILE A 52 0.68 -6.49 10.54
C ILE A 52 1.23 -5.29 11.32
N TYR A 53 1.82 -4.34 10.61
CA TYR A 53 2.24 -3.06 11.16
C TYR A 53 1.24 -2.00 10.72
N VAL A 54 0.60 -1.34 11.67
CA VAL A 54 -0.40 -0.30 11.37
C VAL A 54 -0.04 1.01 12.05
N SER A 55 0.00 2.09 11.26
CA SER A 55 0.26 3.43 11.76
C SER A 55 -0.94 3.98 12.53
N HIS A 56 -0.71 4.54 13.71
CA HIS A 56 -1.76 5.07 14.57
C HIS A 56 -1.30 6.36 15.26
N SER A 57 -1.45 7.47 14.57
CA SER A 57 -1.16 8.83 15.05
C SER A 57 0.28 9.05 15.57
N THR A 58 0.60 8.57 16.76
CA THR A 58 1.92 8.71 17.43
C THR A 58 2.60 7.37 17.73
N ALA A 59 2.06 6.30 17.19
CA ALA A 59 2.56 4.95 17.38
C ALA A 59 2.41 4.10 16.10
N VAL A 60 3.14 3.00 16.06
CA VAL A 60 2.88 1.89 15.15
C VAL A 60 2.56 0.67 16.01
N ASN A 61 1.37 0.10 15.80
CA ASN A 61 0.99 -1.14 16.46
C ASN A 61 1.42 -2.33 15.59
N VAL A 62 2.02 -3.34 16.22
CA VAL A 62 2.39 -4.60 15.60
C VAL A 62 1.41 -5.66 16.05
N VAL A 63 0.69 -6.24 15.11
CA VAL A 63 -0.43 -7.17 15.37
C VAL A 63 -0.12 -8.51 14.74
N ASP A 64 -0.26 -9.58 15.50
CA ASP A 64 -0.23 -10.94 14.98
C ASP A 64 -1.52 -11.22 14.19
N ALA A 65 -1.39 -11.43 12.89
CA ALA A 65 -2.52 -11.57 11.96
C ALA A 65 -3.44 -12.74 12.33
N LYS A 66 -2.87 -13.87 12.77
CA LYS A 66 -3.61 -15.07 13.11
C LYS A 66 -4.42 -14.92 14.40
N SER A 67 -3.79 -14.48 15.47
CA SER A 67 -4.46 -14.33 16.78
C SER A 67 -5.26 -13.03 16.89
N GLY A 68 -4.87 -11.99 16.15
CA GLY A 68 -5.39 -10.64 16.25
C GLY A 68 -4.93 -9.92 17.53
N LYS A 69 -3.83 -10.35 18.14
CA LYS A 69 -3.28 -9.71 19.34
C LYS A 69 -2.21 -8.70 18.96
N THR A 70 -2.23 -7.53 19.57
CA THR A 70 -1.09 -6.62 19.53
C THR A 70 0.08 -7.26 20.27
N VAL A 71 1.19 -7.47 19.57
CA VAL A 71 2.42 -8.06 20.12
C VAL A 71 3.42 -7.00 20.55
N ALA A 72 3.34 -5.81 19.95
CA ALA A 72 4.17 -4.67 20.32
C ALA A 72 3.52 -3.35 19.91
N THR A 73 3.95 -2.26 20.55
CA THR A 73 3.63 -0.89 20.15
C THR A 73 4.92 -0.08 20.12
N ILE A 74 5.26 0.46 18.95
CA ILE A 74 6.40 1.36 18.78
C ILE A 74 5.87 2.77 18.99
N SER A 75 6.25 3.39 20.10
CA SER A 75 5.73 4.68 20.56
C SER A 75 6.71 5.83 20.36
N ASP A 76 6.37 7.02 20.89
CA ASP A 76 7.16 8.25 20.80
C ASP A 76 7.42 8.78 19.39
N LEU A 77 6.49 8.49 18.49
CA LEU A 77 6.52 8.90 17.09
C LEU A 77 5.79 10.25 16.91
N LYS A 78 6.03 10.94 15.79
CA LYS A 78 5.51 12.31 15.56
C LYS A 78 4.72 12.43 14.25
N GLY A 79 3.45 12.01 14.30
CA GLY A 79 2.59 12.01 13.12
C GLY A 79 3.07 10.97 12.12
N VAL A 80 2.81 9.71 12.45
CA VAL A 80 3.24 8.57 11.65
C VAL A 80 2.40 8.43 10.40
N HIS A 81 3.06 7.99 9.34
CA HIS A 81 2.44 7.65 8.07
C HIS A 81 2.91 6.25 7.61
N GLY A 82 3.91 6.19 6.74
CA GLY A 82 4.38 4.96 6.11
C GLY A 82 5.30 4.10 6.98
N ILE A 83 5.29 2.80 6.68
CA ILE A 83 6.12 1.78 7.33
C ILE A 83 6.75 0.90 6.25
N ALA A 84 8.08 0.78 6.24
CA ALA A 84 8.81 -0.11 5.35
C ALA A 84 9.66 -1.10 6.17
N LEU A 85 9.78 -2.32 5.67
CA LEU A 85 10.51 -3.40 6.34
C LEU A 85 11.70 -3.83 5.48
N ALA A 86 12.88 -3.98 6.10
CA ALA A 86 14.09 -4.51 5.47
C ALA A 86 14.59 -5.73 6.29
N PRO A 87 13.97 -6.90 6.11
CA PRO A 87 14.19 -8.08 6.95
C PRO A 87 15.65 -8.55 7.00
N GLU A 88 16.39 -8.47 5.88
CA GLU A 88 17.79 -8.89 5.83
C GLU A 88 18.71 -8.06 6.73
N PHE A 89 18.30 -6.84 7.10
CA PHE A 89 19.01 -6.00 8.07
C PHE A 89 18.38 -6.05 9.46
N ASN A 90 17.31 -6.84 9.64
CA ASN A 90 16.51 -6.85 10.87
C ASN A 90 15.99 -5.47 11.26
N LYS A 91 15.61 -4.63 10.26
CA LYS A 91 15.20 -3.24 10.47
C LYS A 91 13.84 -2.94 9.85
N GLY A 92 13.10 -2.07 10.52
CA GLY A 92 11.96 -1.39 9.96
C GLY A 92 12.16 0.13 10.03
N PHE A 93 11.41 0.86 9.22
CA PHE A 93 11.51 2.31 9.04
C PHE A 93 10.11 2.92 9.07
N ILE A 94 9.91 3.96 9.86
CA ILE A 94 8.64 4.65 10.05
C ILE A 94 8.82 6.13 9.74
N THR A 95 8.00 6.68 8.84
CA THR A 95 8.00 8.12 8.59
C THR A 95 7.27 8.90 9.68
N ASN A 96 7.84 10.04 10.08
CA ASN A 96 7.29 10.96 11.06
C ASN A 96 7.08 12.32 10.39
N GLY A 97 5.87 12.56 9.86
CA GLY A 97 5.57 13.76 9.07
C GLY A 97 5.72 15.08 9.83
N LYS A 98 5.37 15.10 11.11
CA LYS A 98 5.37 16.34 11.91
C LYS A 98 6.76 16.88 12.23
N ASP A 99 7.78 16.02 12.38
CA ASP A 99 9.14 16.44 12.71
C ASP A 99 10.17 16.19 11.59
N SER A 100 9.70 15.71 10.43
CA SER A 100 10.52 15.41 9.25
C SER A 100 11.68 14.48 9.57
N THR A 101 11.35 13.33 10.17
CA THR A 101 12.30 12.28 10.50
C THR A 101 11.79 10.92 10.05
N VAL A 102 12.71 9.94 10.03
CA VAL A 102 12.39 8.51 9.96
C VAL A 102 12.89 7.86 11.24
N THR A 103 12.05 7.11 11.92
CA THR A 103 12.43 6.22 13.00
C THR A 103 12.86 4.89 12.43
N VAL A 104 14.06 4.44 12.74
CA VAL A 104 14.57 3.10 12.44
C VAL A 104 14.35 2.24 13.68
N PHE A 105 13.77 1.05 13.52
CA PHE A 105 13.51 0.13 14.62
C PHE A 105 13.98 -1.28 14.31
N ASP A 106 14.19 -2.07 15.34
CA ASP A 106 14.58 -3.49 15.26
C ASP A 106 13.34 -4.36 15.08
N LEU A 107 13.32 -5.24 14.08
CA LEU A 107 12.16 -6.08 13.75
C LEU A 107 11.89 -7.20 14.78
N LYS A 108 12.88 -7.59 15.61
CA LYS A 108 12.70 -8.63 16.62
C LYS A 108 12.28 -8.08 17.97
N THR A 109 12.86 -6.94 18.35
CA THR A 109 12.64 -6.35 19.68
C THR A 109 11.66 -5.17 19.64
N TYR A 110 11.38 -4.65 18.44
CA TYR A 110 10.58 -3.44 18.18
C TYR A 110 11.14 -2.16 18.80
N ALA A 111 12.36 -2.21 19.32
CA ALA A 111 13.03 -1.06 19.91
C ALA A 111 13.45 -0.04 18.84
N SER A 112 13.28 1.24 19.13
CA SER A 112 13.81 2.31 18.29
C SER A 112 15.34 2.30 18.34
N LEU A 113 15.97 2.18 17.17
CA LEU A 113 17.43 2.15 17.01
C LEU A 113 18.01 3.53 16.71
N ALA A 114 17.30 4.32 15.90
CA ALA A 114 17.74 5.65 15.48
C ALA A 114 16.53 6.50 15.04
N LYS A 115 16.71 7.82 15.13
CA LYS A 115 15.84 8.80 14.48
C LYS A 115 16.69 9.63 13.52
N VAL A 116 16.38 9.56 12.23
CA VAL A 116 17.16 10.17 11.16
C VAL A 116 16.38 11.32 10.55
N LYS A 117 16.98 12.51 10.48
CA LYS A 117 16.39 13.67 9.80
C LYS A 117 16.41 13.43 8.29
N VAL A 118 15.26 13.63 7.63
CA VAL A 118 15.16 13.54 6.17
C VAL A 118 15.51 14.87 5.48
N THR A 119 15.73 14.85 4.18
CA THR A 119 16.13 16.02 3.40
C THR A 119 14.95 16.89 2.94
N GLY A 120 13.73 16.49 3.27
CA GLY A 120 12.49 17.21 2.92
C GLY A 120 11.56 17.37 4.11
N ALA A 121 10.39 17.91 3.86
CA ALA A 121 9.38 18.15 4.86
C ALA A 121 8.13 17.28 4.64
N ASN A 122 7.53 16.83 5.73
CA ASN A 122 6.38 15.93 5.75
C ASN A 122 6.68 14.62 5.01
N PRO A 123 7.64 13.79 5.51
CA PRO A 123 7.80 12.43 5.01
C PRO A 123 6.51 11.66 5.26
N ASP A 124 6.00 11.06 4.19
CA ASP A 124 4.70 10.38 4.13
C ASP A 124 4.91 8.92 3.72
N ALA A 125 4.73 8.60 2.44
CA ALA A 125 5.02 7.27 1.92
C ALA A 125 6.49 6.89 2.09
N ILE A 126 6.74 5.59 2.18
CA ILE A 126 8.08 5.02 2.32
C ILE A 126 8.11 3.64 1.68
N LEU A 127 9.20 3.33 0.99
CA LEU A 127 9.40 2.05 0.33
C LEU A 127 10.82 1.55 0.58
N TYR A 128 10.96 0.27 0.93
CA TYR A 128 12.24 -0.43 0.87
C TYR A 128 12.36 -1.14 -0.49
N ASP A 129 13.43 -0.84 -1.24
CA ASP A 129 13.74 -1.52 -2.49
C ASP A 129 14.78 -2.62 -2.26
N LEU A 130 14.34 -3.87 -2.43
CA LEU A 130 15.15 -5.07 -2.20
C LEU A 130 16.39 -5.13 -3.12
N PHE A 131 16.28 -4.63 -4.35
CA PHE A 131 17.40 -4.65 -5.32
C PHE A 131 18.53 -3.72 -4.90
N SER A 132 18.23 -2.46 -4.64
CA SER A 132 19.24 -1.44 -4.31
C SER A 132 19.62 -1.39 -2.84
N LYS A 133 18.87 -2.11 -1.95
CA LYS A 133 19.01 -2.07 -0.49
C LYS A 133 18.83 -0.68 0.10
N LYS A 134 18.00 0.13 -0.54
CA LYS A 134 17.71 1.50 -0.15
C LYS A 134 16.27 1.69 0.28
N VAL A 135 16.08 2.63 1.17
CA VAL A 135 14.77 3.11 1.60
C VAL A 135 14.50 4.44 0.91
N PHE A 136 13.40 4.51 0.18
CA PHE A 136 12.89 5.69 -0.50
C PHE A 136 11.82 6.34 0.38
N ILE A 137 12.04 7.56 0.83
CA ILE A 137 11.19 8.31 1.74
C ILE A 137 10.62 9.51 0.97
N TYR A 138 9.33 9.54 0.78
CA TYR A 138 8.63 10.53 -0.04
C TYR A 138 8.17 11.71 0.81
N ASN A 139 8.67 12.90 0.50
CA ASN A 139 8.41 14.12 1.26
C ASN A 139 7.35 14.94 0.54
N GLY A 140 6.09 14.81 0.96
CA GLY A 140 4.93 15.37 0.27
C GLY A 140 4.95 16.90 0.18
N ARG A 141 5.45 17.60 1.21
CA ARG A 141 5.45 19.08 1.23
C ARG A 141 6.57 19.71 0.40
N THR A 142 7.67 19.00 0.18
CA THR A 142 8.85 19.52 -0.56
C THR A 142 9.06 18.86 -1.89
N SER A 143 8.16 17.99 -2.32
CA SER A 143 8.17 17.33 -3.64
C SER A 143 9.53 16.72 -3.97
N ASN A 144 10.04 15.88 -3.05
CA ASN A 144 11.30 15.18 -3.23
C ASN A 144 11.31 13.82 -2.53
N VAL A 145 12.29 13.00 -2.85
CA VAL A 145 12.55 11.72 -2.19
C VAL A 145 13.87 11.81 -1.45
N THR A 146 13.86 11.53 -0.16
CA THR A 146 15.08 11.24 0.58
C THR A 146 15.42 9.77 0.38
N VAL A 147 16.65 9.45 0.01
CA VAL A 147 17.11 8.07 -0.16
C VAL A 147 18.10 7.72 0.94
N MET A 148 17.81 6.64 1.66
CA MET A 148 18.61 6.14 2.78
C MET A 148 19.15 4.74 2.47
N ASP A 149 20.39 4.48 2.80
CA ASP A 149 20.97 3.14 2.80
C ASP A 149 20.44 2.37 4.02
N ALA A 150 19.77 1.23 3.80
CA ALA A 150 19.09 0.48 4.86
C ALA A 150 20.07 -0.17 5.84
N ALA A 151 21.26 -0.56 5.40
CA ALA A 151 22.25 -1.18 6.29
C ALA A 151 22.84 -0.18 7.29
N THR A 152 23.17 1.03 6.83
CA THR A 152 23.91 2.03 7.60
C THR A 152 23.06 3.15 8.16
N ASN A 153 21.80 3.27 7.75
CA ASN A 153 20.86 4.36 8.06
C ASN A 153 21.35 5.75 7.58
N LYS A 154 22.31 5.81 6.68
CA LYS A 154 22.84 7.07 6.13
C LYS A 154 22.01 7.54 4.95
N ILE A 155 21.74 8.84 4.87
CA ILE A 155 21.19 9.46 3.68
C ILE A 155 22.24 9.41 2.58
N VAL A 156 21.89 8.82 1.43
CA VAL A 156 22.78 8.62 0.28
C VAL A 156 22.36 9.44 -0.94
N GLY A 157 21.21 10.09 -0.89
CA GLY A 157 20.76 10.96 -1.98
C GLY A 157 19.44 11.67 -1.69
N THR A 158 19.15 12.63 -2.55
CA THR A 158 17.87 13.32 -2.63
C THR A 158 17.47 13.43 -4.09
N ILE A 159 16.23 13.07 -4.43
CA ILE A 159 15.68 13.13 -5.78
C ILE A 159 14.60 14.19 -5.81
N ALA A 160 14.74 15.21 -6.64
CA ALA A 160 13.70 16.19 -6.88
C ALA A 160 12.60 15.57 -7.75
N LEU A 161 11.34 15.87 -7.42
CA LEU A 161 10.15 15.46 -8.17
C LEU A 161 9.42 16.69 -8.71
N ALA A 162 8.61 16.49 -9.76
CA ALA A 162 7.84 17.56 -10.37
C ALA A 162 6.65 18.04 -9.52
N GLY A 163 6.22 17.22 -8.57
CA GLY A 163 5.07 17.49 -7.72
C GLY A 163 5.03 16.61 -6.48
N LYS A 164 3.87 16.58 -5.81
CA LYS A 164 3.62 15.87 -4.54
C LYS A 164 3.68 14.34 -4.75
N PRO A 165 4.67 13.64 -4.18
CA PRO A 165 4.70 12.19 -4.22
C PRO A 165 3.69 11.58 -3.23
N GLU A 166 3.08 10.49 -3.66
CA GLU A 166 2.21 9.63 -2.88
C GLU A 166 2.77 8.20 -2.82
N PHE A 167 1.95 7.16 -2.94
CA PHE A 167 2.39 5.77 -2.90
C PHE A 167 3.37 5.42 -4.01
N SER A 168 4.16 4.39 -3.73
CA SER A 168 5.19 3.89 -4.65
C SER A 168 5.23 2.36 -4.67
N ALA A 169 5.81 1.82 -5.74
CA ALA A 169 6.03 0.41 -5.94
C ALA A 169 7.43 0.16 -6.55
N THR A 170 7.98 -1.03 -6.38
CA THR A 170 9.28 -1.41 -6.97
C THR A 170 9.13 -2.67 -7.81
N ASP A 171 9.90 -2.72 -8.93
CA ASP A 171 10.02 -3.95 -9.72
C ASP A 171 11.03 -4.95 -9.13
N GLU A 172 11.67 -4.57 -8.02
CA GLU A 172 12.75 -5.35 -7.39
C GLU A 172 13.92 -5.69 -8.32
N LYS A 173 14.04 -4.95 -9.43
CA LYS A 173 15.07 -5.10 -10.47
C LYS A 173 15.75 -3.77 -10.80
N GLY A 174 15.50 -2.75 -9.98
CA GLY A 174 16.17 -1.45 -10.07
C GLY A 174 15.29 -0.29 -10.54
N LYS A 175 13.98 -0.50 -10.66
CA LYS A 175 13.03 0.56 -10.95
C LYS A 175 12.07 0.75 -9.77
N VAL A 176 11.88 2.00 -9.39
CA VAL A 176 10.91 2.43 -8.38
C VAL A 176 9.93 3.38 -9.07
N TYR A 177 8.66 3.13 -8.88
CA TYR A 177 7.57 3.91 -9.44
C TYR A 177 6.90 4.70 -8.34
N VAL A 178 6.49 5.94 -8.59
CA VAL A 178 5.82 6.79 -7.62
C VAL A 178 4.74 7.64 -8.29
N ASN A 179 3.57 7.69 -7.67
CA ASN A 179 2.50 8.60 -8.06
C ASN A 179 2.86 10.03 -7.71
N ILE A 180 2.61 10.96 -8.63
CA ILE A 180 2.71 12.41 -8.44
C ILE A 180 1.30 12.98 -8.48
N GLU A 181 0.70 13.13 -7.30
CA GLU A 181 -0.72 13.42 -7.11
C GLU A 181 -1.15 14.67 -7.87
N ASP A 182 -0.56 15.83 -7.56
CA ASP A 182 -0.92 17.14 -8.09
C ASP A 182 -0.57 17.34 -9.57
N LYS A 183 0.09 16.38 -10.22
CA LYS A 183 0.40 16.38 -11.65
C LYS A 183 -0.40 15.36 -12.45
N SER A 184 -1.05 14.40 -11.77
CA SER A 184 -1.71 13.26 -12.42
C SER A 184 -0.74 12.45 -13.27
N GLU A 185 0.38 12.10 -12.64
CA GLU A 185 1.51 11.42 -13.28
C GLU A 185 2.01 10.25 -12.45
N VAL A 186 2.70 9.32 -13.11
CA VAL A 186 3.54 8.31 -12.49
C VAL A 186 4.99 8.53 -12.95
N CYS A 187 5.93 8.68 -12.01
CA CYS A 187 7.36 8.73 -12.33
C CYS A 187 8.00 7.36 -12.18
N MET A 188 9.00 7.06 -13.00
CA MET A 188 9.92 5.94 -12.86
C MET A 188 11.30 6.45 -12.44
N ILE A 189 11.79 5.96 -11.32
CA ILE A 189 13.10 6.29 -10.74
C ILE A 189 14.04 5.09 -10.92
N ASN A 190 15.26 5.34 -11.35
CA ASN A 190 16.31 4.34 -11.31
C ASN A 190 16.91 4.28 -9.89
N ALA A 191 16.76 3.13 -9.22
CA ALA A 191 17.16 2.92 -7.83
C ALA A 191 18.70 2.92 -7.62
N THR A 192 19.47 2.75 -8.69
CA THR A 192 20.95 2.78 -8.65
C THR A 192 21.48 4.20 -8.84
N THR A 193 21.03 4.89 -9.90
CA THR A 193 21.52 6.23 -10.26
C THR A 193 20.80 7.36 -9.50
N LEU A 194 19.68 7.04 -8.82
CA LEU A 194 18.84 7.98 -8.08
C LEU A 194 18.31 9.13 -8.95
N LYS A 195 17.90 8.81 -10.18
CA LYS A 195 17.34 9.77 -11.14
C LYS A 195 15.96 9.35 -11.60
N VAL A 196 15.10 10.33 -11.81
CA VAL A 196 13.85 10.13 -12.57
C VAL A 196 14.26 9.88 -14.03
N GLU A 197 13.87 8.75 -14.58
CA GLU A 197 14.17 8.36 -15.97
C GLU A 197 12.97 8.59 -16.89
N GLN A 198 11.74 8.41 -16.37
CA GLN A 198 10.51 8.56 -17.12
C GLN A 198 9.44 9.20 -16.25
N THR A 199 8.51 9.88 -16.89
CA THR A 199 7.29 10.40 -16.28
C THR A 199 6.15 10.24 -17.28
N TRP A 200 5.04 9.66 -16.81
CA TRP A 200 3.88 9.34 -17.64
C TRP A 200 2.63 9.99 -17.09
N SER A 201 1.90 10.69 -17.95
CA SER A 201 0.60 11.27 -17.60
C SER A 201 -0.48 10.18 -17.60
N ILE A 202 -1.34 10.20 -16.60
CA ILE A 202 -2.54 9.35 -16.54
C ILE A 202 -3.82 10.10 -16.90
N LYS A 203 -3.71 11.36 -17.34
CA LYS A 203 -4.88 12.16 -17.75
C LYS A 203 -5.69 11.47 -18.83
N PRO A 204 -7.04 11.59 -18.82
CA PRO A 204 -7.84 12.55 -18.02
C PRO A 204 -8.15 12.12 -16.58
N VAL A 205 -7.59 11.00 -16.09
CA VAL A 205 -7.71 10.59 -14.69
C VAL A 205 -6.76 11.45 -13.85
N GLU A 206 -7.19 11.90 -12.68
CA GLU A 206 -6.46 12.87 -11.86
C GLU A 206 -6.21 12.38 -10.44
N GLU A 207 -5.22 12.97 -9.76
CA GLU A 207 -4.91 12.80 -8.34
C GLU A 207 -4.67 11.33 -7.92
N PRO A 208 -3.65 10.64 -8.50
CA PRO A 208 -3.33 9.27 -8.09
C PRO A 208 -2.76 9.23 -6.68
N SER A 209 -3.32 8.37 -5.82
CA SER A 209 -2.86 8.12 -4.46
C SER A 209 -2.14 6.76 -4.37
N GLY A 210 -2.87 5.66 -4.21
CA GLY A 210 -2.29 4.32 -4.09
C GLY A 210 -1.65 3.81 -5.37
N LEU A 211 -0.57 3.02 -5.23
CA LEU A 211 0.15 2.38 -6.34
C LEU A 211 0.58 0.96 -5.94
N ALA A 212 0.24 -0.02 -6.77
CA ALA A 212 0.72 -1.39 -6.67
C ALA A 212 1.29 -1.87 -8.01
N ILE A 213 2.03 -2.97 -7.99
CA ILE A 213 2.65 -3.53 -9.19
C ILE A 213 2.46 -5.05 -9.28
N ASP A 214 2.18 -5.53 -10.49
CA ASP A 214 2.44 -6.91 -10.89
C ASP A 214 3.82 -7.00 -11.56
N ASN A 215 4.77 -7.58 -10.84
CA ASN A 215 6.15 -7.76 -11.31
C ASN A 215 6.29 -8.87 -12.37
N ILE A 216 5.27 -9.70 -12.57
CA ILE A 216 5.28 -10.78 -13.58
C ILE A 216 4.90 -10.22 -14.94
N ASN A 217 3.77 -9.51 -15.02
CA ASN A 217 3.27 -8.94 -16.27
C ASN A 217 3.65 -7.46 -16.47
N HIS A 218 4.43 -6.88 -15.54
CA HIS A 218 4.85 -5.48 -15.56
C HIS A 218 3.67 -4.51 -15.66
N ARG A 219 2.71 -4.63 -14.73
CA ARG A 219 1.54 -3.77 -14.67
C ARG A 219 1.52 -2.97 -13.38
N LEU A 220 1.36 -1.66 -13.51
CA LEU A 220 1.10 -0.74 -12.41
C LEU A 220 -0.40 -0.54 -12.26
N PHE A 221 -0.87 -0.54 -11.02
CA PHE A 221 -2.25 -0.23 -10.65
C PHE A 221 -2.23 1.07 -9.85
N ALA A 222 -2.55 2.19 -10.49
CA ALA A 222 -2.66 3.50 -9.86
C ALA A 222 -4.14 3.78 -9.56
N VAL A 223 -4.47 4.06 -8.31
CA VAL A 223 -5.86 4.37 -7.90
C VAL A 223 -6.03 5.86 -7.66
N THR A 224 -7.17 6.35 -8.09
CA THR A 224 -7.64 7.72 -7.92
C THR A 224 -9.05 7.68 -7.38
N ASP A 225 -9.66 8.83 -7.05
CA ASP A 225 -11.08 8.83 -6.67
C ASP A 225 -11.93 8.24 -7.82
N LYS A 226 -12.64 7.14 -7.53
CA LYS A 226 -13.54 6.40 -8.42
C LYS A 226 -12.90 5.65 -9.59
N GLN A 227 -11.58 5.68 -9.79
CA GLN A 227 -10.95 5.04 -10.93
C GLN A 227 -9.64 4.32 -10.55
N MET A 228 -9.42 3.17 -11.16
CA MET A 228 -8.12 2.48 -11.19
C MET A 228 -7.58 2.54 -12.61
N VAL A 229 -6.39 3.06 -12.78
CA VAL A 229 -5.66 3.08 -14.05
C VAL A 229 -4.62 1.97 -14.02
N VAL A 230 -4.66 1.10 -15.03
CA VAL A 230 -3.64 0.07 -15.25
C VAL A 230 -2.68 0.55 -16.32
N LEU A 231 -1.38 0.62 -15.98
CA LEU A 231 -0.33 1.03 -16.90
C LEU A 231 0.66 -0.10 -17.16
N ASP A 232 1.23 -0.08 -18.33
CA ASP A 232 2.44 -0.84 -18.62
C ASP A 232 3.65 -0.17 -17.93
N ALA A 233 4.31 -0.89 -17.03
CA ALA A 233 5.40 -0.35 -16.21
C ALA A 233 6.70 -0.05 -16.99
N GLN A 234 6.80 -0.45 -18.25
CA GLN A 234 7.98 -0.20 -19.09
C GLN A 234 7.80 1.03 -19.97
N SER A 235 6.59 1.22 -20.50
CA SER A 235 6.28 2.28 -21.46
C SER A 235 5.40 3.40 -20.90
N GLY A 236 4.74 3.17 -19.75
CA GLY A 236 3.75 4.09 -19.20
C GLY A 236 2.42 4.13 -19.97
N LYS A 237 2.25 3.24 -20.95
CA LYS A 237 1.00 3.15 -21.71
C LYS A 237 -0.15 2.74 -20.80
N VAL A 238 -1.24 3.51 -20.82
CA VAL A 238 -2.48 3.11 -20.16
C VAL A 238 -3.10 1.93 -20.91
N ILE A 239 -3.29 0.82 -20.21
CA ILE A 239 -3.86 -0.42 -20.74
C ILE A 239 -5.36 -0.47 -20.46
N ALA A 240 -5.78 -0.07 -19.26
CA ALA A 240 -7.19 -0.07 -18.86
C ALA A 240 -7.46 1.03 -17.83
N THR A 241 -8.73 1.47 -17.79
CA THR A 241 -9.27 2.31 -16.72
C THR A 241 -10.57 1.66 -16.25
N LEU A 242 -10.67 1.40 -14.95
CA LEU A 242 -11.77 0.66 -14.35
C LEU A 242 -12.44 1.50 -13.25
N PRO A 243 -13.79 1.43 -13.14
CA PRO A 243 -14.48 2.09 -12.04
C PRO A 243 -14.19 1.37 -10.72
N ILE A 244 -13.95 2.16 -9.66
CA ILE A 244 -13.82 1.69 -8.27
C ILE A 244 -14.67 2.55 -7.35
N GLY A 245 -14.63 2.30 -6.03
CA GLY A 245 -15.34 3.13 -5.07
C GLY A 245 -14.71 4.50 -4.84
N GLU A 246 -15.29 5.28 -3.93
CA GLU A 246 -14.90 6.67 -3.66
C GLU A 246 -13.89 6.78 -2.52
N ARG A 247 -13.11 7.86 -2.52
CA ARG A 247 -12.17 8.21 -1.45
C ARG A 247 -11.15 7.10 -1.20
N VAL A 248 -10.68 6.51 -2.28
CA VAL A 248 -9.61 5.51 -2.23
C VAL A 248 -8.30 6.18 -1.83
N ASP A 249 -7.47 5.42 -1.10
CA ASP A 249 -6.13 5.85 -0.72
C ASP A 249 -5.09 4.77 -1.05
N GLY A 250 -5.39 3.52 -0.75
CA GLY A 250 -4.49 2.40 -0.95
C GLY A 250 -4.98 1.36 -1.94
N VAL A 251 -4.03 0.66 -2.55
CA VAL A 251 -4.22 -0.50 -3.43
C VAL A 251 -3.18 -1.56 -3.10
N ALA A 252 -3.58 -2.82 -3.15
CA ALA A 252 -2.69 -3.97 -3.03
C ALA A 252 -2.88 -4.91 -4.22
N PHE A 253 -1.84 -5.68 -4.56
CA PHE A 253 -1.90 -6.69 -5.61
C PHE A 253 -1.50 -8.05 -5.08
N ASP A 254 -2.30 -9.06 -5.38
CA ASP A 254 -2.03 -10.47 -5.10
C ASP A 254 -1.57 -11.16 -6.39
N PRO A 255 -0.30 -11.50 -6.54
CA PRO A 255 0.24 -12.09 -7.76
C PRO A 255 -0.21 -13.55 -7.97
N ILE A 256 -0.67 -14.24 -6.92
CA ILE A 256 -1.14 -15.63 -6.98
C ILE A 256 -2.56 -15.67 -7.55
N LEU A 257 -3.45 -14.82 -7.02
CA LEU A 257 -4.82 -14.70 -7.52
C LEU A 257 -4.91 -13.78 -8.75
N LYS A 258 -3.86 -13.02 -9.05
CA LYS A 258 -3.83 -11.97 -10.08
C LYS A 258 -4.95 -10.95 -9.86
N ARG A 259 -5.02 -10.41 -8.65
CA ARG A 259 -6.06 -9.46 -8.25
C ARG A 259 -5.48 -8.21 -7.65
N ALA A 260 -5.96 -7.07 -8.13
CA ALA A 260 -5.75 -5.78 -7.49
C ALA A 260 -6.96 -5.44 -6.61
N TYR A 261 -6.70 -4.87 -5.43
CA TYR A 261 -7.70 -4.52 -4.43
C TYR A 261 -7.58 -3.05 -4.09
N SER A 262 -8.56 -2.23 -4.46
CA SER A 262 -8.61 -0.83 -4.01
C SER A 262 -9.43 -0.72 -2.73
N ALA A 263 -8.86 -0.09 -1.71
CA ALA A 263 -9.55 0.19 -0.45
C ALA A 263 -10.23 1.55 -0.55
N ASN A 264 -11.54 1.55 -0.60
CA ASN A 264 -12.33 2.74 -0.85
C ASN A 264 -12.91 3.27 0.48
N GLY A 265 -12.65 4.53 0.79
CA GLY A 265 -13.12 5.17 2.03
C GLY A 265 -14.62 5.30 2.17
N ASP A 266 -15.38 4.99 1.12
CA ASP A 266 -16.84 4.87 1.16
C ASP A 266 -17.33 3.63 1.93
N GLY A 267 -16.44 2.69 2.24
CA GLY A 267 -16.73 1.45 2.95
C GLY A 267 -16.84 0.25 2.02
N THR A 268 -16.05 0.24 0.94
CA THR A 268 -15.98 -0.90 0.02
C THR A 268 -14.53 -1.24 -0.34
N ILE A 269 -14.33 -2.46 -0.85
CA ILE A 269 -13.15 -2.86 -1.62
C ILE A 269 -13.64 -3.15 -3.04
N THR A 270 -12.95 -2.61 -4.04
CA THR A 270 -13.15 -3.08 -5.41
C THR A 270 -12.05 -4.08 -5.76
N VAL A 271 -12.46 -5.28 -6.14
CA VAL A 271 -11.57 -6.35 -6.58
C VAL A 271 -11.51 -6.33 -8.09
N VAL A 272 -10.33 -6.11 -8.64
CA VAL A 272 -10.06 -6.14 -10.08
C VAL A 272 -9.29 -7.41 -10.41
N GLN A 273 -9.84 -8.24 -11.29
CA GLN A 273 -9.19 -9.44 -11.80
C GLN A 273 -8.35 -9.09 -13.03
N GLU A 274 -7.08 -9.43 -12.99
CA GLU A 274 -6.24 -9.53 -14.17
C GLU A 274 -6.47 -10.88 -14.83
N GLU A 275 -7.13 -10.89 -15.99
CA GLU A 275 -7.35 -12.12 -16.79
C GLU A 275 -6.10 -12.48 -17.60
N ASN A 276 -5.43 -11.46 -18.11
CA ASN A 276 -4.11 -11.51 -18.74
C ASN A 276 -3.50 -10.10 -18.71
N GLU A 277 -2.28 -9.95 -19.21
CA GLU A 277 -1.54 -8.68 -19.17
C GLU A 277 -2.21 -7.50 -19.90
N ASN A 278 -3.27 -7.74 -20.69
CA ASN A 278 -3.99 -6.71 -21.44
C ASN A 278 -5.48 -6.64 -21.12
N THR A 279 -6.00 -7.52 -20.25
CA THR A 279 -7.43 -7.63 -19.96
C THR A 279 -7.70 -7.64 -18.48
N PHE A 280 -8.43 -6.64 -18.02
CA PHE A 280 -8.78 -6.40 -16.63
C PHE A 280 -10.28 -6.19 -16.50
N LYS A 281 -10.87 -6.69 -15.42
CA LYS A 281 -12.30 -6.46 -15.12
C LYS A 281 -12.54 -6.29 -13.62
N VAL A 282 -13.54 -5.50 -13.27
CA VAL A 282 -14.08 -5.50 -11.92
C VAL A 282 -14.71 -6.86 -11.66
N PHE A 283 -14.13 -7.61 -10.74
CA PHE A 283 -14.58 -8.94 -10.35
C PHE A 283 -15.71 -8.86 -9.32
N LYS A 284 -15.52 -8.01 -8.29
CA LYS A 284 -16.46 -7.88 -7.18
C LYS A 284 -16.28 -6.55 -6.45
N THR A 285 -17.36 -6.02 -5.90
CA THR A 285 -17.31 -4.98 -4.87
C THR A 285 -17.71 -5.61 -3.54
N VAL A 286 -16.84 -5.47 -2.54
CA VAL A 286 -16.97 -6.09 -1.22
C VAL A 286 -17.32 -5.02 -0.19
N PRO A 287 -18.42 -5.12 0.54
CA PRO A 287 -18.72 -4.19 1.63
C PRO A 287 -17.71 -4.31 2.77
N THR A 288 -17.26 -3.16 3.27
CA THR A 288 -16.36 -3.05 4.44
C THR A 288 -16.93 -2.04 5.45
N GLN A 289 -16.09 -1.19 6.02
CA GLN A 289 -16.50 -0.13 6.94
C GLN A 289 -15.99 1.22 6.39
N LYS A 290 -16.80 2.27 6.50
CA LYS A 290 -16.40 3.63 6.11
C LYS A 290 -15.06 4.00 6.73
N GLY A 291 -14.20 4.65 5.93
CA GLY A 291 -12.87 5.06 6.34
C GLY A 291 -11.78 4.00 6.20
N ALA A 292 -12.13 2.75 5.87
CA ALA A 292 -11.16 1.70 5.52
C ALA A 292 -10.59 1.99 4.12
N ARG A 293 -9.60 2.89 4.04
CA ARG A 293 -9.10 3.45 2.79
C ARG A 293 -7.70 2.97 2.40
N THR A 294 -6.95 2.39 3.34
CA THR A 294 -5.64 1.78 3.08
C THR A 294 -5.70 0.27 3.31
N ILE A 295 -4.80 -0.48 2.67
CA ILE A 295 -4.90 -1.93 2.58
C ILE A 295 -3.52 -2.57 2.44
N CYS A 296 -3.33 -3.74 3.04
CA CYS A 296 -2.30 -4.68 2.65
C CYS A 296 -2.91 -6.08 2.42
N VAL A 297 -2.19 -6.92 1.70
CA VAL A 297 -2.56 -8.31 1.41
C VAL A 297 -1.50 -9.25 1.97
N ASP A 298 -1.93 -10.35 2.57
CA ASP A 298 -1.09 -11.53 2.81
C ASP A 298 -1.24 -12.48 1.62
N THR A 299 -0.24 -12.55 0.76
CA THR A 299 -0.30 -13.35 -0.46
C THR A 299 -0.26 -14.87 -0.21
N LYS A 300 0.09 -15.31 1.00
CA LYS A 300 0.06 -16.72 1.40
C LYS A 300 -1.35 -17.22 1.76
N THR A 301 -2.11 -16.36 2.43
CA THR A 301 -3.46 -16.69 2.91
C THR A 301 -4.55 -16.02 2.07
N HIS A 302 -4.17 -15.01 1.28
CA HIS A 302 -5.03 -14.14 0.48
C HIS A 302 -5.95 -13.23 1.32
N HIS A 303 -5.69 -13.13 2.63
CA HIS A 303 -6.39 -12.19 3.50
C HIS A 303 -6.00 -10.75 3.21
N LEU A 304 -6.98 -9.85 3.33
CA LEU A 304 -6.79 -8.42 3.18
C LEU A 304 -6.98 -7.75 4.54
N TYR A 305 -6.11 -6.81 4.87
CA TYR A 305 -6.17 -6.09 6.14
C TYR A 305 -6.33 -4.60 5.90
N LEU A 306 -7.36 -4.00 6.55
CA LEU A 306 -7.70 -2.60 6.38
C LEU A 306 -7.92 -1.94 7.75
N PRO A 307 -7.18 -0.87 8.09
CA PRO A 307 -7.43 -0.11 9.31
C PRO A 307 -8.64 0.81 9.14
N THR A 308 -9.45 0.91 10.18
CA THR A 308 -10.59 1.83 10.23
C THR A 308 -11.03 2.07 11.68
N ALA A 309 -11.97 3.01 11.86
CA ALA A 309 -12.61 3.25 13.14
C ALA A 309 -14.05 3.69 12.96
N GLU A 310 -14.79 3.84 14.04
CA GLU A 310 -16.07 4.53 14.02
C GLU A 310 -15.88 6.05 14.14
N PHE A 311 -16.73 6.78 13.45
CA PHE A 311 -16.70 8.25 13.45
C PHE A 311 -17.86 8.81 14.27
N GLY A 312 -17.59 9.92 14.95
CA GLY A 312 -18.60 10.78 15.53
C GLY A 312 -19.30 11.65 14.48
N GLU A 313 -20.05 12.61 14.93
CA GLU A 313 -20.68 13.60 14.06
C GLU A 313 -19.62 14.48 13.39
N THR A 314 -19.89 14.87 12.15
CA THR A 314 -19.03 15.85 11.47
C THR A 314 -19.36 17.23 12.02
N PRO A 315 -18.39 17.98 12.55
CA PRO A 315 -18.63 19.34 13.04
C PRO A 315 -19.18 20.27 11.95
N GLU A 316 -19.87 21.31 12.34
CA GLU A 316 -20.34 22.33 11.41
C GLU A 316 -19.14 23.03 10.73
N LYS A 317 -19.35 23.37 9.45
CA LYS A 317 -18.36 24.15 8.67
C LYS A 317 -18.22 25.54 9.27
N THR A 318 -16.97 25.99 9.47
CA THR A 318 -16.65 27.34 9.88
C THR A 318 -15.73 28.01 8.87
N LYS A 319 -15.53 29.32 8.98
CA LYS A 319 -14.56 30.05 8.13
C LYS A 319 -13.14 29.52 8.31
N ASP A 320 -12.78 29.12 9.53
CA ASP A 320 -11.46 28.62 9.87
C ASP A 320 -11.30 27.12 9.59
N ASN A 321 -12.42 26.39 9.46
CA ASN A 321 -12.45 24.99 9.11
C ASN A 321 -13.57 24.70 8.10
N PRO A 322 -13.36 25.03 6.80
CA PRO A 322 -14.37 24.88 5.77
C PRO A 322 -14.66 23.41 5.39
N HIS A 323 -13.76 22.48 5.77
CA HIS A 323 -13.88 21.05 5.50
C HIS A 323 -13.65 20.23 6.76
N PRO A 324 -14.55 20.31 7.77
CA PRO A 324 -14.39 19.60 9.02
C PRO A 324 -14.45 18.08 8.81
N ARG A 325 -13.57 17.37 9.48
CA ARG A 325 -13.59 15.90 9.51
C ARG A 325 -14.26 15.44 10.79
N PRO A 326 -15.04 14.35 10.77
CA PRO A 326 -15.58 13.79 11.99
C PRO A 326 -14.46 13.30 12.90
N SER A 327 -14.67 13.39 14.19
CA SER A 327 -13.75 12.80 15.17
C SER A 327 -13.83 11.27 15.14
N VAL A 328 -12.69 10.63 15.41
CA VAL A 328 -12.67 9.18 15.66
C VAL A 328 -13.25 8.92 17.06
N LYS A 329 -14.15 7.97 17.16
CA LYS A 329 -14.69 7.55 18.48
C LYS A 329 -13.58 6.83 19.26
N PRO A 330 -13.31 7.20 20.50
CA PRO A 330 -12.34 6.52 21.35
C PRO A 330 -12.60 5.01 21.45
N GLY A 331 -11.54 4.20 21.38
CA GLY A 331 -11.59 2.74 21.49
C GLY A 331 -12.25 2.02 20.32
N SER A 332 -12.58 2.70 19.22
CA SER A 332 -13.21 2.09 18.04
C SER A 332 -12.24 1.70 16.93
N PHE A 333 -10.94 1.97 17.08
CA PHE A 333 -9.94 1.65 16.06
C PHE A 333 -9.76 0.13 15.92
N VAL A 334 -9.88 -0.35 14.69
CA VAL A 334 -9.78 -1.77 14.35
C VAL A 334 -9.02 -1.96 13.05
N VAL A 335 -8.43 -3.13 12.89
CA VAL A 335 -8.03 -3.68 11.60
C VAL A 335 -9.07 -4.70 11.19
N LEU A 336 -9.70 -4.49 10.04
CA LEU A 336 -10.58 -5.46 9.42
C LEU A 336 -9.72 -6.56 8.79
N ASP A 337 -10.04 -7.80 9.09
CA ASP A 337 -9.51 -9.00 8.45
C ASP A 337 -10.56 -9.52 7.47
N ILE A 338 -10.27 -9.46 6.20
CA ILE A 338 -11.16 -9.89 5.11
C ILE A 338 -10.61 -11.20 4.55
N GLU A 339 -11.35 -12.27 4.72
CA GLU A 339 -11.05 -13.56 4.10
C GLU A 339 -11.71 -13.66 2.71
N PRO A 340 -11.01 -14.24 1.72
CA PRO A 340 -11.54 -14.46 0.38
C PRO A 340 -12.49 -15.66 0.27
#